data_355e9216597b935d91e2112a4a986edf
#
_entry.id   355e9216597b935d91e2112a4a986edf
#
_cell.length_a   1.000
_cell.length_b   1.000
_cell.length_c   1.000
_cell.angle_alpha   90.00
_cell.angle_beta   90.00
_cell.angle_gamma   90.00
#
_symmetry.space_group_name_H-M   'P 1'
#
loop_
_entity.id
_entity.type
_entity.pdbx_description
1 polymer ?
#
loop_
_entity_poly.entity_id
_entity_poly.type
_entity_poly.pdbx_seq_one_letter_code
_entity_poly.pdbx_strand_id
1 'polypeptide(L)'
;LDASEIGTFYMINTTDSVYSEPIPLQYPKAGFNPSSAKVGIVDTKTSEVKLIPMPGDPVQHYLPAMQWLDEDMLLIQQMNRKQNELNIFTYKPSTSTLKKVYTETEDTWVDLRYPDISSNQWGNNDQLIVDNGKSFLRMTENDGWRHIYKFNLESGKKTLLTPGDYDVATYYQTDDKNLYIVASPENATQRYLYSVPLNGSGKLTKVTPKEFKGVNTYDVSPNGEYAIHKFTNVSTPNTVSLVSLPKHKSVTSLVDNERLKNKLSTLALPETSFFTVEADNGIEMDARMTKPLNFDSAKKYPVLFHVYGEPWGVVATDQWVGLYEIFMAQQGFVVISIDNRGTPTLKGSDWRKSIYQNMGVINTNDQAAAAKKVLSTYDFLDENRVNVWGWSGGGSMTQNLLFRYPEVYQTGVAVAGVANQLFYDNIYQERYMGLPSEDKEKFIEGSPVTYAKNLKGNLLLIHGTGDDNVHYQNMEFLVNELIRNNKQFDMMSYPNRAHHIYEGKNTSIHLYTLITNYFLEHNGLK
;
A
#
# COMPACT_ATOMS: atom_id res chain seq x y z
N LEU A 1 -21.21 8.67 -12.43
CA LEU A 1 -21.02 9.06 -11.02
C LEU A 1 -21.76 10.37 -10.76
N ASP A 2 -22.42 10.46 -9.61
CA ASP A 2 -23.02 11.68 -9.11
C ASP A 2 -22.45 11.98 -7.72
N ALA A 3 -21.74 13.11 -7.61
CA ALA A 3 -21.06 13.55 -6.40
C ALA A 3 -21.79 14.70 -5.70
N SER A 4 -23.02 15.07 -6.13
CA SER A 4 -23.74 16.25 -5.63
C SER A 4 -24.02 16.21 -4.12
N GLU A 5 -24.16 15.02 -3.55
CA GLU A 5 -24.44 14.81 -2.12
C GLU A 5 -23.16 14.68 -1.25
N ILE A 6 -21.97 14.75 -1.87
CA ILE A 6 -20.71 14.65 -1.10
C ILE A 6 -20.42 15.99 -0.40
N GLY A 7 -20.09 15.90 0.88
CA GLY A 7 -19.64 17.06 1.66
C GLY A 7 -18.41 17.73 1.07
N THR A 8 -18.41 19.06 1.03
CA THR A 8 -17.28 19.85 0.53
C THR A 8 -16.34 20.19 1.66
N PHE A 9 -15.07 19.80 1.52
CA PHE A 9 -13.96 20.28 2.33
C PHE A 9 -13.31 21.50 1.64
N TYR A 10 -12.94 22.51 2.40
CA TYR A 10 -12.29 23.71 1.87
C TYR A 10 -10.83 23.74 2.32
N MET A 11 -9.90 23.61 1.39
CA MET A 11 -8.51 23.99 1.59
C MET A 11 -8.39 25.50 1.38
N ILE A 12 -7.43 26.14 2.04
CA ILE A 12 -7.24 27.58 1.95
C ILE A 12 -5.87 27.88 1.34
N ASN A 13 -5.85 28.46 0.15
CA ASN A 13 -4.64 29.00 -0.43
C ASN A 13 -4.39 30.41 0.13
N THR A 14 -3.28 30.58 0.85
CA THR A 14 -2.91 31.83 1.52
C THR A 14 -1.66 32.50 0.95
N THR A 15 -1.04 31.95 -0.10
CA THR A 15 0.29 32.39 -0.57
C THR A 15 0.32 32.97 -1.97
N ASP A 16 -0.66 32.65 -2.82
CA ASP A 16 -0.60 32.97 -4.25
C ASP A 16 -1.26 34.32 -4.58
N SER A 17 -2.06 34.87 -3.65
CA SER A 17 -2.67 36.19 -3.79
C SER A 17 -2.70 36.97 -2.49
N VAL A 18 -3.06 38.28 -2.54
CA VAL A 18 -3.17 39.12 -1.34
C VAL A 18 -4.28 38.68 -0.41
N TYR A 19 -5.40 38.21 -0.96
CA TYR A 19 -6.49 37.62 -0.19
C TYR A 19 -6.45 36.11 -0.34
N SER A 20 -6.74 35.41 0.76
CA SER A 20 -6.83 33.95 0.74
C SER A 20 -7.98 33.48 -0.14
N GLU A 21 -7.76 32.36 -0.83
CA GLU A 21 -8.74 31.74 -1.72
C GLU A 21 -9.15 30.35 -1.21
N PRO A 22 -10.45 30.09 -1.01
CA PRO A 22 -10.92 28.74 -0.68
C PRO A 22 -10.89 27.85 -1.90
N ILE A 23 -10.31 26.66 -1.76
CA ILE A 23 -10.28 25.61 -2.79
C ILE A 23 -11.28 24.53 -2.35
N PRO A 24 -12.47 24.43 -2.99
CA PRO A 24 -13.47 23.42 -2.65
C PRO A 24 -13.04 22.06 -3.16
N LEU A 25 -13.16 21.04 -2.31
CA LEU A 25 -12.91 19.64 -2.62
C LEU A 25 -14.07 18.79 -2.13
N GLN A 26 -14.75 18.07 -3.03
CA GLN A 26 -15.71 17.04 -2.64
C GLN A 26 -14.95 15.83 -2.12
N TYR A 27 -15.11 15.53 -0.83
CA TYR A 27 -14.36 14.46 -0.17
C TYR A 27 -15.27 13.69 0.80
N PRO A 28 -15.61 12.43 0.47
CA PRO A 28 -16.48 11.62 1.30
C PRO A 28 -15.67 11.04 2.48
N LYS A 29 -15.85 11.58 3.68
CA LYS A 29 -15.21 11.08 4.90
C LYS A 29 -15.90 9.83 5.42
N ALA A 30 -15.19 9.06 6.26
CA ALA A 30 -15.73 7.89 6.94
C ALA A 30 -17.06 8.20 7.65
N GLY A 31 -18.09 7.38 7.40
CA GLY A 31 -19.45 7.56 7.92
C GLY A 31 -20.37 8.42 7.04
N PHE A 32 -19.84 9.14 6.06
CA PHE A 32 -20.64 9.94 5.11
C PHE A 32 -20.86 9.20 3.80
N ASN A 33 -21.90 9.59 3.05
CA ASN A 33 -22.24 8.93 1.80
C ASN A 33 -21.13 9.07 0.74
N PRO A 34 -20.77 7.97 0.03
CA PRO A 34 -19.99 8.06 -1.19
C PRO A 34 -20.78 8.65 -2.35
N SER A 35 -20.14 8.87 -3.50
CA SER A 35 -20.82 9.19 -4.76
C SER A 35 -21.82 8.10 -5.14
N SER A 36 -22.97 8.48 -5.69
CA SER A 36 -23.84 7.47 -6.30
C SER A 36 -23.27 6.99 -7.63
N ALA A 37 -23.33 5.67 -7.87
CA ALA A 37 -22.77 5.04 -9.06
C ALA A 37 -23.85 4.28 -9.84
N LYS A 38 -23.96 4.57 -11.14
CA LYS A 38 -24.84 3.87 -12.09
C LYS A 38 -24.07 3.48 -13.35
N VAL A 39 -24.47 2.39 -13.99
CA VAL A 39 -23.89 1.96 -15.28
C VAL A 39 -24.89 2.29 -16.39
N GLY A 40 -24.37 2.81 -17.50
CA GLY A 40 -25.15 3.05 -18.71
C GLY A 40 -24.40 2.63 -19.97
N ILE A 41 -25.14 2.31 -21.00
CA ILE A 41 -24.63 2.07 -22.36
C ILE A 41 -25.10 3.22 -23.24
N VAL A 42 -24.16 3.78 -24.01
CA VAL A 42 -24.42 4.85 -24.98
C VAL A 42 -24.36 4.26 -26.39
N ASP A 43 -25.41 4.46 -27.18
CA ASP A 43 -25.35 4.23 -28.61
C ASP A 43 -24.56 5.37 -29.27
N THR A 44 -23.41 5.04 -29.87
CA THR A 44 -22.51 6.07 -30.46
C THR A 44 -23.07 6.74 -31.72
N LYS A 45 -24.13 6.20 -32.33
CA LYS A 45 -24.78 6.78 -33.50
C LYS A 45 -25.91 7.72 -33.14
N THR A 46 -26.70 7.36 -32.12
CA THR A 46 -27.91 8.10 -31.73
C THR A 46 -27.68 8.97 -30.49
N SER A 47 -26.57 8.75 -29.75
CA SER A 47 -26.28 9.34 -28.43
C SER A 47 -27.33 8.99 -27.36
N GLU A 48 -28.15 7.99 -27.61
CA GLU A 48 -29.12 7.51 -26.62
C GLU A 48 -28.41 6.78 -25.50
N VAL A 49 -28.75 7.13 -24.24
CA VAL A 49 -28.19 6.50 -23.03
C VAL A 49 -29.21 5.56 -22.42
N LYS A 50 -28.89 4.29 -22.31
CA LYS A 50 -29.71 3.29 -21.61
C LYS A 50 -29.05 2.90 -20.29
N LEU A 51 -29.68 3.21 -19.16
CA LEU A 51 -29.22 2.78 -17.85
C LEU A 51 -29.46 1.29 -17.63
N ILE A 52 -28.47 0.62 -17.07
CA ILE A 52 -28.56 -0.78 -16.65
C ILE A 52 -29.18 -0.81 -15.25
N PRO A 53 -30.25 -1.60 -15.01
CA PRO A 53 -30.95 -1.65 -13.73
C PRO A 53 -30.18 -2.47 -12.70
N MET A 54 -29.03 -1.92 -12.22
CA MET A 54 -28.27 -2.54 -11.15
C MET A 54 -29.10 -2.61 -9.87
N PRO A 55 -29.04 -3.75 -9.12
CA PRO A 55 -29.82 -3.88 -7.89
C PRO A 55 -29.25 -3.01 -6.76
N GLY A 56 -30.12 -2.63 -5.81
CA GLY A 56 -29.76 -1.89 -4.60
C GLY A 56 -29.71 -0.37 -4.77
N ASP A 57 -29.33 0.31 -3.69
CA ASP A 57 -29.20 1.76 -3.64
C ASP A 57 -27.84 2.18 -4.25
N PRO A 58 -27.83 3.05 -5.28
CA PRO A 58 -26.58 3.49 -5.92
C PRO A 58 -25.62 4.26 -5.00
N VAL A 59 -26.06 4.72 -3.83
CA VAL A 59 -25.22 5.35 -2.79
C VAL A 59 -24.61 4.30 -1.83
N GLN A 60 -25.13 3.08 -1.82
CA GLN A 60 -24.69 2.01 -0.91
C GLN A 60 -23.89 0.93 -1.62
N HIS A 61 -23.31 1.23 -2.79
CA HIS A 61 -22.45 0.33 -3.52
C HIS A 61 -21.34 1.05 -4.30
N TYR A 62 -20.33 0.30 -4.64
CA TYR A 62 -19.26 0.66 -5.57
C TYR A 62 -19.36 -0.21 -6.83
N LEU A 63 -18.90 0.33 -7.95
CA LEU A 63 -18.78 -0.38 -9.23
C LEU A 63 -17.28 -0.45 -9.63
N PRO A 64 -16.53 -1.40 -9.06
CA PRO A 64 -15.07 -1.45 -9.18
C PRO A 64 -14.58 -1.63 -10.61
N ALA A 65 -15.31 -2.39 -11.43
CA ALA A 65 -14.95 -2.63 -12.82
C ALA A 65 -16.17 -3.01 -13.69
N MET A 66 -16.03 -2.75 -14.98
CA MET A 66 -16.92 -3.25 -16.02
C MET A 66 -16.11 -3.52 -17.28
N GLN A 67 -16.46 -4.60 -18.01
CA GLN A 67 -15.68 -5.07 -19.15
C GLN A 67 -16.57 -5.79 -20.16
N TRP A 68 -16.40 -5.51 -21.46
CA TRP A 68 -17.03 -6.27 -22.50
C TRP A 68 -16.40 -7.66 -22.62
N LEU A 69 -17.24 -8.71 -22.59
CA LEU A 69 -16.83 -10.10 -22.84
C LEU A 69 -16.85 -10.42 -24.32
N ASP A 70 -17.85 -9.88 -25.03
CA ASP A 70 -18.04 -9.96 -26.47
C ASP A 70 -18.85 -8.74 -26.94
N GLU A 71 -19.32 -8.76 -28.19
CA GLU A 71 -20.08 -7.64 -28.82
C GLU A 71 -21.45 -7.37 -28.16
N ASP A 72 -22.01 -8.33 -27.40
CA ASP A 72 -23.35 -8.24 -26.79
C ASP A 72 -23.38 -8.70 -25.32
N MET A 73 -22.25 -8.75 -24.64
CA MET A 73 -22.21 -9.14 -23.23
C MET A 73 -21.22 -8.29 -22.45
N LEU A 74 -21.75 -7.54 -21.46
CA LEU A 74 -20.98 -6.74 -20.52
C LEU A 74 -20.91 -7.46 -19.16
N LEU A 75 -19.72 -7.61 -18.61
CA LEU A 75 -19.48 -8.04 -17.23
C LEU A 75 -19.36 -6.81 -16.34
N ILE A 76 -20.06 -6.82 -15.19
CA ILE A 76 -20.12 -5.71 -14.24
C ILE A 76 -19.83 -6.24 -12.85
N GLN A 77 -18.91 -5.60 -12.14
CA GLN A 77 -18.66 -5.84 -10.73
C GLN A 77 -19.43 -4.82 -9.89
N GLN A 78 -20.12 -5.28 -8.86
CA GLN A 78 -20.78 -4.44 -7.85
C GLN A 78 -20.37 -4.91 -6.47
N MET A 79 -19.87 -3.98 -5.66
CA MET A 79 -19.45 -4.23 -4.29
C MET A 79 -20.32 -3.41 -3.33
N ASN A 80 -20.76 -3.99 -2.23
CA ASN A 80 -21.52 -3.25 -1.24
C ASN A 80 -20.63 -2.20 -0.54
N ARG A 81 -21.21 -1.23 0.16
CA ARG A 81 -20.49 -0.14 0.83
C ARG A 81 -19.47 -0.64 1.86
N LYS A 82 -19.77 -1.70 2.61
CA LYS A 82 -18.85 -2.33 3.56
C LYS A 82 -17.68 -3.05 2.88
N GLN A 83 -17.76 -3.22 1.56
CA GLN A 83 -16.75 -3.90 0.73
C GLN A 83 -16.50 -5.36 1.13
N ASN A 84 -17.47 -5.99 1.77
CA ASN A 84 -17.41 -7.38 2.20
C ASN A 84 -18.32 -8.32 1.40
N GLU A 85 -19.03 -7.79 0.39
CA GLU A 85 -19.80 -8.55 -0.59
C GLU A 85 -19.54 -8.01 -1.98
N LEU A 86 -19.05 -8.86 -2.88
CA LEU A 86 -18.88 -8.58 -4.30
C LEU A 86 -19.81 -9.45 -5.12
N ASN A 87 -20.60 -8.81 -5.97
CA ASN A 87 -21.45 -9.47 -6.96
C ASN A 87 -20.89 -9.21 -8.37
N ILE A 88 -20.82 -10.25 -9.19
CA ILE A 88 -20.49 -10.13 -10.61
C ILE A 88 -21.73 -10.44 -11.43
N PHE A 89 -22.07 -9.52 -12.35
CA PHE A 89 -23.20 -9.62 -13.23
C PHE A 89 -22.74 -9.71 -14.69
N THR A 90 -23.50 -10.38 -15.51
CA THR A 90 -23.47 -10.21 -16.97
C THR A 90 -24.72 -9.45 -17.40
N TYR A 91 -24.55 -8.50 -18.33
CA TYR A 91 -25.67 -7.78 -18.94
C TYR A 91 -25.63 -7.97 -20.45
N LYS A 92 -26.77 -8.35 -21.01
CA LYS A 92 -26.95 -8.54 -22.46
C LYS A 92 -27.78 -7.38 -23.03
N PRO A 93 -27.18 -6.41 -23.75
CA PRO A 93 -27.87 -5.25 -24.30
C PRO A 93 -29.02 -5.59 -25.24
N SER A 94 -28.81 -6.57 -26.14
CA SER A 94 -29.82 -6.96 -27.13
C SER A 94 -31.15 -7.44 -26.53
N THR A 95 -31.13 -8.05 -25.34
CA THR A 95 -32.32 -8.56 -24.63
C THR A 95 -32.61 -7.80 -23.35
N SER A 96 -31.79 -6.82 -22.96
CA SER A 96 -31.89 -6.09 -21.69
C SER A 96 -31.84 -7.00 -20.46
N THR A 97 -31.15 -8.12 -20.54
CA THR A 97 -31.12 -9.15 -19.48
C THR A 97 -29.90 -8.95 -18.59
N LEU A 98 -30.11 -8.69 -17.30
CA LEU A 98 -29.11 -8.66 -16.25
C LEU A 98 -29.17 -10.00 -15.49
N LYS A 99 -28.01 -10.69 -15.38
CA LYS A 99 -27.90 -11.97 -14.65
C LYS A 99 -26.73 -11.91 -13.68
N LYS A 100 -26.97 -12.22 -12.40
CA LYS A 100 -25.89 -12.42 -11.43
C LYS A 100 -25.25 -13.79 -11.67
N VAL A 101 -23.92 -13.81 -11.88
CA VAL A 101 -23.15 -15.02 -12.21
C VAL A 101 -22.21 -15.45 -11.11
N TYR A 102 -21.88 -14.54 -10.15
CA TYR A 102 -21.00 -14.86 -9.04
C TYR A 102 -21.28 -13.95 -7.85
N THR A 103 -21.11 -14.47 -6.64
CA THR A 103 -21.07 -13.70 -5.39
C THR A 103 -19.89 -14.17 -4.55
N GLU A 104 -19.17 -13.23 -3.97
CA GLU A 104 -18.12 -13.45 -2.99
C GLU A 104 -18.42 -12.65 -1.73
N THR A 105 -18.31 -13.29 -0.58
CA THR A 105 -18.55 -12.68 0.73
C THR A 105 -17.39 -12.98 1.67
N GLU A 106 -17.09 -12.02 2.53
CA GLU A 106 -16.05 -12.11 3.55
C GLU A 106 -16.55 -11.51 4.86
N ASP A 107 -16.07 -12.00 5.98
CA ASP A 107 -16.37 -11.42 7.29
C ASP A 107 -15.68 -10.06 7.49
N THR A 108 -14.57 -9.83 6.77
CA THR A 108 -13.77 -8.62 6.79
C THR A 108 -14.04 -7.77 5.54
N TRP A 109 -13.22 -7.90 4.52
CA TRP A 109 -13.43 -7.27 3.20
C TRP A 109 -13.06 -8.24 2.09
N VAL A 110 -13.73 -8.15 0.96
CA VAL A 110 -13.36 -8.84 -0.28
C VAL A 110 -12.17 -8.10 -0.89
N ASP A 111 -11.05 -8.80 -1.05
CA ASP A 111 -9.89 -8.20 -1.68
C ASP A 111 -10.11 -8.07 -3.19
N LEU A 112 -9.90 -6.87 -3.71
CA LEU A 112 -9.88 -6.62 -5.14
C LEU A 112 -8.45 -6.82 -5.66
N ARG A 113 -8.31 -7.00 -6.98
CA ARG A 113 -6.99 -6.97 -7.58
C ARG A 113 -6.40 -5.57 -7.40
N TYR A 114 -5.47 -5.45 -6.46
CA TYR A 114 -4.61 -4.28 -6.36
C TYR A 114 -3.35 -4.51 -7.21
N PRO A 115 -2.77 -3.45 -7.78
CA PRO A 115 -1.45 -3.53 -8.34
C PRO A 115 -0.50 -4.00 -7.25
N ASP A 116 0.51 -4.76 -7.64
CA ASP A 116 1.65 -4.97 -6.77
C ASP A 116 2.19 -3.58 -6.39
N ILE A 117 2.15 -3.25 -5.09
CA ILE A 117 2.58 -1.95 -4.55
C ILE A 117 4.03 -1.63 -4.96
N SER A 118 4.83 -2.68 -5.24
CA SER A 118 6.19 -2.53 -5.77
C SER A 118 6.25 -1.97 -7.19
N SER A 119 5.16 -2.01 -7.96
CA SER A 119 5.14 -1.61 -9.36
C SER A 119 4.62 -0.20 -9.64
N ASN A 120 4.01 0.49 -8.65
CA ASN A 120 3.28 1.76 -8.84
C ASN A 120 2.23 1.69 -9.98
N GLN A 121 1.81 0.50 -10.37
CA GLN A 121 0.77 0.31 -11.37
C GLN A 121 -0.56 0.13 -10.65
N TRP A 122 -1.45 1.09 -10.80
CA TRP A 122 -2.85 0.94 -10.39
C TRP A 122 -3.47 -0.19 -11.20
N GLY A 123 -3.82 -1.28 -10.52
CA GLY A 123 -4.33 -2.46 -11.17
C GLY A 123 -5.65 -2.18 -11.86
N ASN A 124 -5.78 -2.75 -13.04
CA ASN A 124 -7.07 -2.87 -13.66
C ASN A 124 -7.83 -3.98 -12.94
N ASN A 125 -9.01 -3.67 -12.38
CA ASN A 125 -9.91 -4.66 -11.78
C ASN A 125 -10.61 -5.54 -12.84
N ASP A 126 -10.23 -5.38 -14.13
CA ASP A 126 -10.77 -6.20 -15.21
C ASP A 126 -10.43 -7.67 -14.98
N GLN A 127 -11.39 -8.51 -15.27
CA GLN A 127 -11.20 -9.96 -15.25
C GLN A 127 -10.53 -10.38 -16.55
N LEU A 128 -9.51 -11.24 -16.46
CA LEU A 128 -8.98 -11.87 -17.65
C LEU A 128 -10.00 -12.88 -18.21
N ILE A 129 -10.38 -12.69 -19.45
CA ILE A 129 -11.34 -13.55 -20.15
C ILE A 129 -10.57 -14.65 -20.87
N VAL A 130 -11.01 -15.89 -20.67
CA VAL A 130 -10.41 -17.09 -21.23
C VAL A 130 -11.47 -18.01 -21.83
N ASP A 131 -11.03 -19.11 -22.47
CA ASP A 131 -11.94 -20.09 -23.09
C ASP A 131 -12.91 -19.45 -24.10
N ASN A 132 -12.42 -18.50 -24.92
CA ASN A 132 -13.21 -17.77 -25.92
C ASN A 132 -14.48 -17.08 -25.33
N GLY A 133 -14.34 -16.35 -24.24
CA GLY A 133 -15.44 -15.64 -23.59
C GLY A 133 -16.28 -16.47 -22.63
N LYS A 134 -16.03 -17.79 -22.50
CA LYS A 134 -16.84 -18.68 -21.64
C LYS A 134 -16.44 -18.71 -20.18
N SER A 135 -15.24 -18.22 -19.88
CA SER A 135 -14.71 -18.21 -18.50
C SER A 135 -13.95 -16.91 -18.23
N PHE A 136 -13.90 -16.52 -16.95
CA PHE A 136 -13.03 -15.44 -16.50
C PHE A 136 -12.11 -15.92 -15.38
N LEU A 137 -10.99 -15.24 -15.23
CA LEU A 137 -10.05 -15.45 -14.12
C LEU A 137 -10.27 -14.40 -13.07
N ARG A 138 -10.25 -14.80 -11.79
CA ARG A 138 -10.34 -13.90 -10.66
C ARG A 138 -9.34 -14.32 -9.59
N MET A 139 -8.65 -13.34 -9.02
CA MET A 139 -7.89 -13.49 -7.78
C MET A 139 -8.85 -13.34 -6.60
N THR A 140 -8.83 -14.29 -5.67
CA THR A 140 -9.67 -14.31 -4.47
C THR A 140 -8.93 -14.99 -3.32
N GLU A 141 -9.31 -14.70 -2.08
CA GLU A 141 -8.71 -15.24 -0.85
C GLU A 141 -9.55 -16.33 -0.19
N ASN A 142 -10.49 -16.96 -0.93
CA ASN A 142 -11.45 -17.92 -0.40
C ASN A 142 -10.85 -19.14 0.32
N ASP A 143 -9.57 -19.42 0.14
CA ASP A 143 -8.86 -20.52 0.76
C ASP A 143 -7.71 -20.07 1.68
N GLY A 144 -7.72 -18.81 2.08
CA GLY A 144 -6.73 -18.21 2.97
C GLY A 144 -5.53 -17.56 2.29
N TRP A 145 -5.42 -17.67 0.96
CA TRP A 145 -4.34 -17.09 0.16
C TRP A 145 -4.89 -16.36 -1.05
N ARG A 146 -4.16 -15.39 -1.59
CA ARG A 146 -4.49 -14.78 -2.89
C ARG A 146 -4.20 -15.77 -3.99
N HIS A 147 -5.22 -16.49 -4.43
CA HIS A 147 -5.13 -17.47 -5.50
C HIS A 147 -5.96 -17.09 -6.73
N ILE A 148 -5.56 -17.60 -7.88
CA ILE A 148 -6.31 -17.42 -9.12
C ILE A 148 -7.26 -18.60 -9.32
N TYR A 149 -8.52 -18.25 -9.51
CA TYR A 149 -9.58 -19.19 -9.87
C TYR A 149 -10.11 -18.88 -11.27
N LYS A 150 -10.42 -19.95 -12.02
CA LYS A 150 -11.15 -19.88 -13.28
C LYS A 150 -12.62 -20.19 -13.02
N PHE A 151 -13.50 -19.26 -13.43
CA PHE A 151 -14.94 -19.36 -13.31
C PHE A 151 -15.55 -19.53 -14.67
N ASN A 152 -16.31 -20.62 -14.88
CA ASN A 152 -17.06 -20.83 -16.12
C ASN A 152 -18.44 -20.18 -16.00
N LEU A 153 -18.76 -19.28 -16.94
CA LEU A 153 -19.98 -18.46 -16.94
C LEU A 153 -21.27 -19.26 -17.14
N GLU A 154 -21.18 -20.39 -17.86
CA GLU A 154 -22.35 -21.23 -18.18
C GLU A 154 -22.65 -22.21 -17.06
N SER A 155 -21.64 -23.00 -16.67
CA SER A 155 -21.80 -24.07 -15.67
C SER A 155 -21.66 -23.60 -14.22
N GLY A 156 -21.12 -22.39 -13.97
CA GLY A 156 -20.76 -21.90 -12.63
C GLY A 156 -19.58 -22.65 -12.00
N LYS A 157 -18.88 -23.53 -12.76
CA LYS A 157 -17.75 -24.30 -12.23
C LYS A 157 -16.59 -23.38 -11.87
N LYS A 158 -16.07 -23.55 -10.66
CA LYS A 158 -14.88 -22.89 -10.12
C LYS A 158 -13.70 -23.87 -10.14
N THR A 159 -12.55 -23.45 -10.68
CA THR A 159 -11.32 -24.25 -10.75
C THR A 159 -10.17 -23.45 -10.20
N LEU A 160 -9.52 -23.92 -9.13
CA LEU A 160 -8.31 -23.33 -8.55
C LEU A 160 -7.11 -23.59 -9.50
N LEU A 161 -6.40 -22.53 -9.90
CA LEU A 161 -5.25 -22.62 -10.79
C LEU A 161 -3.90 -22.59 -10.06
N THR A 162 -3.85 -21.96 -8.90
CA THR A 162 -2.60 -21.67 -8.17
C THR A 162 -2.63 -22.20 -6.73
N PRO A 163 -2.83 -23.53 -6.51
CA PRO A 163 -2.89 -24.10 -5.16
C PRO A 163 -1.52 -24.02 -4.47
N GLY A 164 -1.52 -23.87 -3.12
CA GLY A 164 -0.32 -23.87 -2.28
C GLY A 164 -0.39 -22.85 -1.16
N ASP A 165 0.62 -22.83 -0.30
CA ASP A 165 0.70 -21.90 0.83
C ASP A 165 1.49 -20.65 0.43
N TYR A 166 0.96 -19.86 -0.50
CA TYR A 166 1.57 -18.63 -1.00
C TYR A 166 0.56 -17.69 -1.64
N ASP A 167 0.86 -16.40 -1.66
CA ASP A 167 0.05 -15.40 -2.33
C ASP A 167 0.52 -15.14 -3.77
N VAL A 168 -0.42 -14.97 -4.68
CA VAL A 168 -0.21 -14.34 -5.97
C VAL A 168 -0.26 -12.82 -5.80
N ALA A 169 0.80 -12.12 -6.20
CA ALA A 169 0.85 -10.66 -6.14
C ALA A 169 0.09 -10.03 -7.33
N THR A 170 0.29 -10.56 -8.53
CA THR A 170 -0.42 -10.12 -9.75
C THR A 170 -0.43 -11.24 -10.79
N TYR A 171 -1.27 -11.11 -11.81
CA TYR A 171 -1.35 -12.04 -12.94
C TYR A 171 -1.55 -11.28 -14.25
N TYR A 172 -1.13 -11.89 -15.36
CA TYR A 172 -1.08 -11.27 -16.67
C TYR A 172 -1.84 -12.10 -17.70
N GLN A 173 -2.23 -11.43 -18.77
CA GLN A 173 -2.78 -12.14 -19.93
C GLN A 173 -1.77 -13.15 -20.48
N THR A 174 -2.26 -14.19 -21.07
CA THR A 174 -1.52 -15.41 -21.40
C THR A 174 -1.77 -15.85 -22.83
N ASP A 175 -1.00 -16.81 -23.27
CA ASP A 175 -1.42 -17.70 -24.34
C ASP A 175 -2.62 -18.55 -23.87
N ASP A 176 -3.35 -19.21 -24.77
CA ASP A 176 -4.55 -20.01 -24.44
C ASP A 176 -4.27 -21.23 -23.53
N LYS A 177 -3.05 -21.44 -23.09
CA LYS A 177 -2.62 -22.63 -22.34
C LYS A 177 -2.11 -22.32 -20.95
N ASN A 178 -1.39 -21.19 -20.77
CA ASN A 178 -0.71 -20.85 -19.54
C ASN A 178 -1.03 -19.43 -19.09
N LEU A 179 -1.09 -19.23 -17.80
CA LEU A 179 -1.18 -17.95 -17.11
C LEU A 179 0.19 -17.58 -16.58
N TYR A 180 0.61 -16.34 -16.75
CA TYR A 180 1.75 -15.77 -16.03
C TYR A 180 1.29 -15.10 -14.76
N ILE A 181 1.96 -15.43 -13.65
CA ILE A 181 1.71 -14.81 -12.33
C ILE A 181 3.00 -14.31 -11.73
N VAL A 182 2.93 -13.26 -10.92
CA VAL A 182 4.01 -12.88 -10.00
C VAL A 182 3.64 -13.38 -8.61
N ALA A 183 4.55 -14.12 -8.00
CA ALA A 183 4.40 -14.68 -6.67
C ALA A 183 5.77 -14.84 -5.99
N SER A 184 5.78 -15.20 -4.72
CA SER A 184 7.01 -15.53 -4.00
C SER A 184 6.75 -16.65 -2.97
N PRO A 185 6.62 -17.91 -3.41
CA PRO A 185 6.38 -19.04 -2.52
C PRO A 185 7.50 -19.27 -1.48
N GLU A 186 8.72 -18.81 -1.77
CA GLU A 186 9.90 -19.05 -0.94
C GLU A 186 10.04 -18.02 0.19
N ASN A 187 9.61 -16.76 -0.07
CA ASN A 187 9.66 -15.69 0.93
C ASN A 187 8.80 -14.49 0.52
N ALA A 188 8.31 -13.72 1.50
CA ALA A 188 7.40 -12.60 1.26
C ALA A 188 8.10 -11.28 0.85
N THR A 189 9.44 -11.22 0.88
CA THR A 189 10.21 -9.98 0.61
C THR A 189 10.60 -9.82 -0.86
N GLN A 190 10.44 -10.85 -1.68
CA GLN A 190 10.84 -10.90 -3.09
C GLN A 190 9.66 -11.20 -4.01
N ARG A 191 9.83 -11.03 -5.32
CA ARG A 191 8.79 -11.23 -6.36
C ARG A 191 9.40 -11.89 -7.59
N TYR A 192 8.75 -12.96 -8.12
CA TYR A 192 9.22 -13.72 -9.26
C TYR A 192 8.06 -14.08 -10.20
N LEU A 193 8.35 -14.15 -11.51
CA LEU A 193 7.40 -14.61 -12.52
C LEU A 193 7.35 -16.14 -12.56
N TYR A 194 6.14 -16.66 -12.57
CA TYR A 194 5.84 -18.08 -12.78
C TYR A 194 4.84 -18.25 -13.92
N SER A 195 4.86 -19.42 -14.52
CA SER A 195 3.85 -19.88 -15.47
C SER A 195 3.02 -20.99 -14.83
N VAL A 196 1.70 -20.94 -15.03
CA VAL A 196 0.71 -21.89 -14.49
C VAL A 196 -0.23 -22.33 -15.62
N PRO A 197 -0.46 -23.64 -15.84
CA PRO A 197 -1.40 -24.11 -16.84
C PRO A 197 -2.86 -23.76 -16.50
N LEU A 198 -3.62 -23.29 -17.50
CA LEU A 198 -5.05 -22.99 -17.37
C LEU A 198 -5.96 -24.23 -17.21
N ASN A 199 -5.41 -25.43 -17.33
CA ASN A 199 -6.14 -26.68 -17.17
C ASN A 199 -6.43 -27.09 -15.72
N GLY A 200 -5.93 -26.32 -14.73
CA GLY A 200 -6.13 -26.59 -13.30
C GLY A 200 -5.18 -27.66 -12.73
N SER A 201 -4.09 -28.01 -13.42
CA SER A 201 -3.09 -28.94 -12.86
C SER A 201 -2.31 -28.35 -11.67
N GLY A 202 -2.35 -27.02 -11.48
CA GLY A 202 -1.67 -26.32 -10.40
C GLY A 202 -0.14 -26.34 -10.48
N LYS A 203 0.45 -26.78 -11.58
CA LYS A 203 1.90 -26.88 -11.74
C LYS A 203 2.53 -25.49 -11.88
N LEU A 204 3.16 -25.03 -10.81
CA LEU A 204 3.92 -23.78 -10.78
C LEU A 204 5.31 -23.98 -11.41
N THR A 205 5.64 -23.20 -12.44
CA THR A 205 6.95 -23.22 -13.11
C THR A 205 7.60 -21.85 -13.07
N LYS A 206 8.74 -21.72 -12.35
CA LYS A 206 9.47 -20.43 -12.23
C LYS A 206 10.03 -20.04 -13.60
N VAL A 207 9.75 -18.80 -14.03
CA VAL A 207 10.19 -18.22 -15.30
C VAL A 207 11.35 -17.25 -15.07
N THR A 208 11.30 -16.45 -13.98
CA THR A 208 12.39 -15.53 -13.62
C THR A 208 13.67 -16.32 -13.34
N PRO A 209 14.79 -16.03 -14.04
CA PRO A 209 16.08 -16.67 -13.78
C PRO A 209 16.62 -16.35 -12.38
N LYS A 210 17.45 -17.24 -11.84
CA LYS A 210 17.96 -17.18 -10.46
C LYS A 210 18.85 -15.96 -10.15
N GLU A 211 19.47 -15.37 -11.17
CA GLU A 211 20.32 -14.17 -11.06
C GLU A 211 19.51 -12.91 -10.74
N PHE A 212 18.21 -12.89 -10.99
CA PHE A 212 17.34 -11.77 -10.67
C PHE A 212 16.71 -11.94 -9.27
N LYS A 213 17.56 -12.13 -8.26
CA LYS A 213 17.14 -12.21 -6.87
C LYS A 213 16.73 -10.82 -6.35
N GLY A 214 15.45 -10.64 -5.99
CA GLY A 214 14.87 -9.38 -5.57
C GLY A 214 13.42 -9.21 -6.06
N VAL A 215 13.01 -7.98 -6.33
CA VAL A 215 11.69 -7.67 -6.85
C VAL A 215 11.73 -7.59 -8.38
N ASN A 216 10.91 -8.41 -9.01
CA ASN A 216 10.73 -8.50 -10.44
C ASN A 216 9.28 -8.15 -10.80
N THR A 217 9.08 -7.17 -11.67
CA THR A 217 7.76 -6.82 -12.21
C THR A 217 7.79 -6.92 -13.73
N TYR A 218 6.63 -7.20 -14.30
CA TYR A 218 6.52 -7.47 -15.74
C TYR A 218 5.35 -6.69 -16.34
N ASP A 219 5.49 -6.35 -17.60
CA ASP A 219 4.38 -5.97 -18.48
C ASP A 219 4.41 -6.95 -19.64
N VAL A 220 3.47 -7.92 -19.60
CA VAL A 220 3.44 -9.06 -20.51
C VAL A 220 2.62 -8.72 -21.75
N SER A 221 3.16 -8.98 -22.92
CA SER A 221 2.47 -8.77 -24.20
C SER A 221 1.17 -9.61 -24.30
N PRO A 222 0.14 -9.14 -25.02
CA PRO A 222 -1.14 -9.84 -25.12
C PRO A 222 -1.05 -11.29 -25.61
N ASN A 223 -0.03 -11.62 -26.41
CA ASN A 223 0.22 -12.99 -26.89
C ASN A 223 1.13 -13.83 -25.98
N GLY A 224 1.58 -13.25 -24.83
CA GLY A 224 2.45 -13.96 -23.89
C GLY A 224 3.87 -14.29 -24.36
N GLU A 225 4.32 -13.75 -25.51
CA GLU A 225 5.63 -14.08 -26.10
C GLU A 225 6.76 -13.20 -25.60
N TYR A 226 6.44 -11.98 -25.14
CA TYR A 226 7.39 -10.98 -24.66
C TYR A 226 6.92 -10.34 -23.36
N ALA A 227 7.86 -9.77 -22.63
CA ALA A 227 7.55 -8.91 -21.50
C ALA A 227 8.58 -7.78 -21.35
N ILE A 228 8.11 -6.62 -20.89
CA ILE A 228 8.99 -5.61 -20.31
C ILE A 228 9.25 -6.04 -18.87
N HIS A 229 10.47 -6.45 -18.60
CA HIS A 229 10.92 -6.88 -17.27
C HIS A 229 11.61 -5.73 -16.55
N LYS A 230 11.13 -5.40 -15.36
CA LYS A 230 11.79 -4.47 -14.43
C LYS A 230 12.34 -5.28 -13.26
N PHE A 231 13.61 -5.07 -12.94
CA PHE A 231 14.29 -5.75 -11.85
C PHE A 231 14.94 -4.74 -10.90
N THR A 232 14.88 -5.03 -9.62
CA THR A 232 15.56 -4.27 -8.57
C THR A 232 15.80 -5.15 -7.34
N ASN A 233 16.82 -4.78 -6.55
CA ASN A 233 16.99 -5.25 -5.16
C ASN A 233 17.61 -4.13 -4.32
N VAL A 234 17.83 -4.36 -3.02
CA VAL A 234 18.36 -3.32 -2.12
C VAL A 234 19.73 -2.74 -2.54
N SER A 235 20.53 -3.47 -3.34
CA SER A 235 21.84 -3.03 -3.83
C SER A 235 21.83 -2.63 -5.32
N THR A 236 20.75 -2.89 -6.04
CA THR A 236 20.66 -2.69 -7.49
C THR A 236 19.52 -1.74 -7.84
N PRO A 237 19.82 -0.54 -8.36
CA PRO A 237 18.79 0.35 -8.91
C PRO A 237 17.99 -0.31 -10.02
N ASN A 238 16.77 0.15 -10.24
CA ASN A 238 15.86 -0.38 -11.24
C ASN A 238 16.54 -0.54 -12.61
N THR A 239 16.44 -1.72 -13.19
CA THR A 239 16.80 -1.99 -14.59
C THR A 239 15.57 -2.40 -15.36
N VAL A 240 15.51 -2.09 -16.65
CA VAL A 240 14.39 -2.43 -17.52
C VAL A 240 14.90 -3.10 -18.79
N SER A 241 14.35 -4.24 -19.15
CA SER A 241 14.71 -4.97 -20.36
C SER A 241 13.48 -5.57 -21.05
N LEU A 242 13.55 -5.71 -22.36
CA LEU A 242 12.62 -6.55 -23.11
C LEU A 242 13.14 -7.99 -23.08
N VAL A 243 12.29 -8.91 -22.67
CA VAL A 243 12.59 -10.35 -22.60
C VAL A 243 11.59 -11.16 -23.41
N SER A 244 12.03 -12.29 -23.98
CA SER A 244 11.12 -13.25 -24.60
C SER A 244 10.68 -14.30 -23.58
N LEU A 245 9.40 -14.69 -23.62
CA LEU A 245 8.79 -15.68 -22.75
C LEU A 245 8.52 -17.00 -23.52
N PRO A 246 8.42 -18.14 -22.84
CA PRO A 246 8.65 -18.36 -21.40
C PRO A 246 10.13 -18.52 -21.00
N LYS A 247 11.07 -18.45 -21.93
CA LYS A 247 12.51 -18.71 -21.66
C LYS A 247 13.24 -17.57 -20.95
N HIS A 248 12.59 -16.44 -20.77
CA HIS A 248 13.16 -15.22 -20.17
C HIS A 248 14.48 -14.78 -20.81
N LYS A 249 14.58 -14.91 -22.14
CA LYS A 249 15.77 -14.50 -22.89
C LYS A 249 15.79 -12.99 -23.07
N SER A 250 16.87 -12.33 -22.70
CA SER A 250 17.04 -10.90 -22.98
C SER A 250 17.07 -10.66 -24.49
N VAL A 251 16.19 -9.76 -24.95
CA VAL A 251 16.12 -9.27 -26.33
C VAL A 251 16.92 -7.97 -26.44
N THR A 252 16.65 -7.03 -25.52
CA THR A 252 17.40 -5.76 -25.45
C THR A 252 17.27 -5.15 -24.04
N SER A 253 18.30 -4.42 -23.62
CA SER A 253 18.24 -3.54 -22.46
C SER A 253 17.59 -2.22 -22.84
N LEU A 254 16.59 -1.79 -22.07
CA LEU A 254 15.90 -0.51 -22.26
C LEU A 254 16.41 0.56 -21.28
N VAL A 255 16.67 0.15 -20.02
CA VAL A 255 17.26 1.00 -18.99
C VAL A 255 18.24 0.18 -18.17
N ASP A 256 19.51 0.47 -18.26
CA ASP A 256 20.58 -0.20 -17.50
C ASP A 256 21.01 0.56 -16.23
N ASN A 257 20.69 1.87 -16.16
CA ASN A 257 21.12 2.77 -15.10
C ASN A 257 22.64 2.81 -14.86
N GLU A 258 23.47 2.56 -15.89
CA GLU A 258 24.93 2.53 -15.75
C GLU A 258 25.50 3.82 -15.15
N ARG A 259 24.97 4.99 -15.56
CA ARG A 259 25.42 6.27 -15.00
C ARG A 259 25.18 6.35 -13.49
N LEU A 260 24.05 5.84 -13.00
CA LEU A 260 23.74 5.79 -11.56
C LEU A 260 24.62 4.75 -10.87
N LYS A 261 24.73 3.54 -11.43
CA LYS A 261 25.62 2.48 -10.90
C LYS A 261 27.06 2.95 -10.78
N ASN A 262 27.59 3.62 -11.80
CA ASN A 262 28.94 4.18 -11.79
C ASN A 262 29.11 5.25 -10.72
N LYS A 263 28.12 6.10 -10.48
CA LYS A 263 28.15 7.05 -9.35
C LYS A 263 28.11 6.33 -8.00
N LEU A 264 27.21 5.37 -7.84
CA LEU A 264 27.09 4.58 -6.60
C LEU A 264 28.37 3.80 -6.29
N SER A 265 29.06 3.25 -7.31
CA SER A 265 30.32 2.52 -7.12
C SER A 265 31.48 3.39 -6.61
N THR A 266 31.38 4.73 -6.74
CA THR A 266 32.35 5.67 -6.16
C THR A 266 32.02 6.05 -4.71
N LEU A 267 30.86 5.63 -4.20
CA LEU A 267 30.41 5.89 -2.84
C LEU A 267 30.61 4.63 -1.99
N ALA A 268 31.07 4.81 -0.78
CA ALA A 268 30.98 3.76 0.23
C ALA A 268 29.51 3.67 0.67
N LEU A 269 28.84 2.58 0.31
CA LEU A 269 27.44 2.38 0.67
C LEU A 269 27.32 1.44 1.88
N PRO A 270 26.46 1.77 2.85
CA PRO A 270 26.07 0.88 3.93
C PRO A 270 25.49 -0.44 3.41
N GLU A 271 25.72 -1.51 4.17
CA GLU A 271 25.13 -2.82 3.90
C GLU A 271 23.71 -2.91 4.45
N THR A 272 22.78 -3.46 3.65
CA THR A 272 21.43 -3.80 4.05
C THR A 272 21.27 -5.30 4.11
N SER A 273 20.80 -5.82 5.23
CA SER A 273 20.51 -7.25 5.44
C SER A 273 19.05 -7.47 5.81
N PHE A 274 18.53 -8.67 5.49
CA PHE A 274 17.18 -9.11 5.85
C PHE A 274 17.24 -10.10 7.00
N PHE A 275 16.23 -10.06 7.87
CA PHE A 275 16.07 -10.97 8.99
C PHE A 275 14.60 -11.08 9.37
N THR A 276 14.25 -12.03 10.22
CA THR A 276 12.92 -12.14 10.82
C THR A 276 12.97 -11.78 12.30
N VAL A 277 11.90 -11.19 12.79
CA VAL A 277 11.69 -10.87 14.21
C VAL A 277 10.50 -11.66 14.70
N GLU A 278 10.72 -12.59 15.60
CA GLU A 278 9.65 -13.23 16.35
C GLU A 278 9.42 -12.45 17.65
N ALA A 279 8.33 -11.68 17.69
CA ALA A 279 7.94 -10.95 18.89
C ALA A 279 7.38 -11.90 19.96
N ASP A 280 7.32 -11.43 21.22
CA ASP A 280 6.88 -12.25 22.37
C ASP A 280 5.46 -12.79 22.24
N ASN A 281 4.65 -12.25 21.32
CA ASN A 281 3.32 -12.75 20.96
C ASN A 281 3.34 -13.90 19.93
N GLY A 282 4.52 -14.41 19.56
CA GLY A 282 4.70 -15.47 18.57
C GLY A 282 4.51 -15.06 17.12
N ILE A 283 4.43 -13.76 16.83
CA ILE A 283 4.27 -13.23 15.46
C ILE A 283 5.66 -13.01 14.83
N GLU A 284 5.91 -13.75 13.75
CA GLU A 284 7.12 -13.61 12.94
C GLU A 284 6.93 -12.54 11.86
N MET A 285 7.75 -11.48 11.91
CA MET A 285 7.72 -10.33 11.02
C MET A 285 8.99 -10.25 10.18
N ASP A 286 8.84 -9.95 8.89
CA ASP A 286 9.98 -9.66 8.01
C ASP A 286 10.54 -8.27 8.30
N ALA A 287 11.86 -8.18 8.33
CA ALA A 287 12.59 -6.97 8.65
C ALA A 287 13.82 -6.81 7.77
N ARG A 288 14.27 -5.57 7.61
CA ARG A 288 15.57 -5.22 7.04
C ARG A 288 16.31 -4.25 7.95
N MET A 289 17.65 -4.33 7.93
CA MET A 289 18.54 -3.48 8.69
C MET A 289 19.65 -2.95 7.79
N THR A 290 19.82 -1.63 7.78
CA THR A 290 20.96 -0.94 7.15
C THR A 290 21.87 -0.42 8.22
N LYS A 291 23.13 -0.92 8.26
CA LYS A 291 24.13 -0.57 9.27
C LYS A 291 24.99 0.61 8.81
N PRO A 292 25.54 1.42 9.74
CA PRO A 292 26.48 2.49 9.40
C PRO A 292 27.71 1.98 8.65
N LEU A 293 28.35 2.89 7.90
CA LEU A 293 29.69 2.63 7.38
C LEU A 293 30.67 2.40 8.52
N ASN A 294 31.65 1.51 8.32
CA ASN A 294 32.63 1.14 9.33
C ASN A 294 31.97 0.67 10.64
N PHE A 295 30.87 -0.11 10.48
CA PHE A 295 30.14 -0.68 11.61
C PHE A 295 31.08 -1.47 12.54
N ASP A 296 30.99 -1.19 13.83
CA ASP A 296 31.72 -1.85 14.89
C ASP A 296 30.74 -2.36 15.94
N SER A 297 30.61 -3.65 16.07
CA SER A 297 29.63 -4.28 16.99
C SER A 297 29.91 -4.00 18.48
N ALA A 298 31.07 -3.46 18.83
CA ALA A 298 31.40 -3.06 20.18
C ALA A 298 30.87 -1.64 20.54
N LYS A 299 30.38 -0.89 19.56
CA LYS A 299 29.82 0.46 19.76
C LYS A 299 28.31 0.44 19.87
N LYS A 300 27.76 1.50 20.49
CA LYS A 300 26.32 1.76 20.54
C LYS A 300 25.91 2.77 19.48
N TYR A 301 24.88 2.44 18.70
CA TYR A 301 24.35 3.28 17.63
C TYR A 301 22.91 3.69 17.89
N PRO A 302 22.54 4.95 17.61
CA PRO A 302 21.13 5.34 17.61
C PRO A 302 20.38 4.54 16.54
N VAL A 303 19.14 4.20 16.84
CA VAL A 303 18.26 3.42 15.96
C VAL A 303 17.23 4.33 15.30
N LEU A 304 17.02 4.19 14.00
CA LEU A 304 15.96 4.85 13.25
C LEU A 304 15.02 3.80 12.65
N PHE A 305 13.83 3.66 13.22
CA PHE A 305 12.78 2.86 12.62
C PHE A 305 12.08 3.66 11.52
N HIS A 306 12.10 3.14 10.28
CA HIS A 306 11.26 3.62 9.19
C HIS A 306 10.03 2.74 9.09
N VAL A 307 8.85 3.33 9.28
CA VAL A 307 7.57 2.61 9.38
C VAL A 307 6.56 3.06 8.34
N TYR A 308 5.73 2.13 7.86
CA TYR A 308 4.44 2.43 7.23
C TYR A 308 3.30 1.79 8.05
N GLY A 309 3.25 0.47 8.11
CA GLY A 309 2.47 -0.30 9.07
C GLY A 309 0.96 -0.40 8.80
N GLU A 310 0.46 0.11 7.68
CA GLU A 310 -0.95 0.08 7.28
C GLU A 310 -1.15 -0.74 5.99
N PRO A 311 -2.41 -1.07 5.58
CA PRO A 311 -2.70 -1.99 4.47
C PRO A 311 -2.19 -1.58 3.08
N TRP A 312 -1.63 -0.40 2.90
CA TRP A 312 -1.16 0.12 1.60
C TRP A 312 0.36 0.17 1.45
N GLY A 313 1.13 -0.27 2.44
CA GLY A 313 2.57 -0.19 2.34
C GLY A 313 3.31 -1.35 2.97
N VAL A 314 4.40 -1.74 2.32
CA VAL A 314 5.43 -2.66 2.83
C VAL A 314 6.77 -1.95 2.83
N VAL A 315 7.58 -2.17 3.84
CA VAL A 315 8.88 -1.51 4.03
C VAL A 315 10.05 -2.50 4.09
N ALA A 316 9.79 -3.79 4.25
CA ALA A 316 10.81 -4.84 4.33
C ALA A 316 10.94 -5.65 3.03
N THR A 317 10.77 -5.04 1.86
CA THR A 317 10.95 -5.70 0.56
C THR A 317 12.38 -5.56 0.03
N ASP A 318 12.85 -6.57 -0.72
CA ASP A 318 14.16 -6.60 -1.38
C ASP A 318 14.11 -5.79 -2.69
N GLN A 319 13.98 -4.46 -2.54
CA GLN A 319 13.94 -3.51 -3.65
C GLN A 319 14.76 -2.25 -3.35
N TRP A 320 15.16 -1.56 -4.40
CA TRP A 320 15.80 -0.26 -4.28
C TRP A 320 14.78 0.80 -3.85
N VAL A 321 14.95 1.34 -2.64
CA VAL A 321 14.01 2.31 -2.02
C VAL A 321 14.54 3.75 -2.03
N GLY A 322 15.60 4.01 -2.77
CA GLY A 322 16.26 5.31 -2.79
C GLY A 322 17.38 5.43 -1.77
N LEU A 323 17.86 6.65 -1.57
CA LEU A 323 19.11 6.89 -0.86
C LEU A 323 18.94 7.42 0.57
N TYR A 324 17.72 7.76 1.00
CA TYR A 324 17.55 8.45 2.30
C TYR A 324 17.90 7.56 3.49
N GLU A 325 17.47 6.30 3.49
CA GLU A 325 17.84 5.35 4.55
C GLU A 325 19.35 5.07 4.56
N ILE A 326 19.93 4.90 3.37
CA ILE A 326 21.38 4.75 3.18
C ILE A 326 22.11 5.99 3.71
N PHE A 327 21.59 7.19 3.40
CA PHE A 327 22.15 8.45 3.89
C PHE A 327 22.07 8.55 5.42
N MET A 328 20.95 8.18 6.03
CA MET A 328 20.82 8.17 7.50
C MET A 328 21.79 7.16 8.14
N ALA A 329 22.00 6.01 7.52
CA ALA A 329 23.02 5.07 7.98
C ALA A 329 24.44 5.64 7.87
N GLN A 330 24.76 6.42 6.82
CA GLN A 330 26.02 7.17 6.73
C GLN A 330 26.14 8.25 7.81
N GLN A 331 25.05 8.79 8.33
CA GLN A 331 25.06 9.71 9.46
C GLN A 331 25.26 9.01 10.82
N GLY A 332 25.39 7.69 10.83
CA GLY A 332 25.68 6.90 12.03
C GLY A 332 24.47 6.23 12.68
N PHE A 333 23.30 6.21 12.05
CA PHE A 333 22.13 5.45 12.52
C PHE A 333 22.17 4.00 12.04
N VAL A 334 21.67 3.09 12.86
CA VAL A 334 21.19 1.80 12.36
C VAL A 334 19.72 2.01 11.94
N VAL A 335 19.44 1.85 10.64
CA VAL A 335 18.09 2.05 10.10
C VAL A 335 17.41 0.70 9.97
N ILE A 336 16.20 0.57 10.54
CA ILE A 336 15.45 -0.68 10.59
C ILE A 336 14.02 -0.44 10.06
N SER A 337 13.55 -1.37 9.22
CA SER A 337 12.16 -1.39 8.75
C SER A 337 11.57 -2.77 8.99
N ILE A 338 10.34 -2.83 9.49
CA ILE A 338 9.64 -4.08 9.87
C ILE A 338 8.22 -4.03 9.29
N ASP A 339 7.76 -5.12 8.69
CA ASP A 339 6.38 -5.27 8.24
C ASP A 339 5.57 -6.05 9.28
N ASN A 340 4.63 -5.37 9.91
CA ASN A 340 3.68 -5.92 10.90
C ASN A 340 2.47 -6.57 10.23
N ARG A 341 1.64 -7.27 11.03
CA ARG A 341 0.32 -7.76 10.58
C ARG A 341 -0.54 -6.59 10.09
N GLY A 342 -1.39 -6.89 9.11
CA GLY A 342 -2.24 -5.91 8.43
C GLY A 342 -1.58 -5.24 7.22
N THR A 343 -0.24 -5.34 7.06
CA THR A 343 0.42 -4.89 5.83
C THR A 343 0.12 -5.84 4.66
N PRO A 344 0.21 -5.37 3.39
CA PRO A 344 -0.10 -6.20 2.21
C PRO A 344 1.02 -7.18 1.85
N THR A 345 1.79 -7.61 2.84
CA THR A 345 2.82 -8.64 2.71
C THR A 345 2.22 -9.96 2.23
N LEU A 346 2.97 -10.72 1.42
CA LEU A 346 2.53 -12.01 0.86
C LEU A 346 2.60 -13.14 1.91
N LYS A 347 1.81 -13.01 2.98
CA LYS A 347 1.72 -13.95 4.12
C LYS A 347 0.30 -14.47 4.38
N GLY A 348 -0.54 -14.49 3.34
CA GLY A 348 -1.91 -14.99 3.43
C GLY A 348 -2.93 -13.95 3.93
N SER A 349 -4.20 -14.33 3.87
CA SER A 349 -5.31 -13.45 4.23
C SER A 349 -5.36 -13.17 5.73
N ASP A 350 -5.06 -14.13 6.58
CA ASP A 350 -5.06 -13.96 8.04
C ASP A 350 -4.08 -12.89 8.48
N TRP A 351 -2.91 -12.81 7.82
CA TRP A 351 -1.95 -11.72 8.05
C TRP A 351 -2.53 -10.36 7.69
N ARG A 352 -3.07 -10.23 6.47
CA ARG A 352 -3.58 -8.96 5.96
C ARG A 352 -4.85 -8.51 6.69
N LYS A 353 -5.78 -9.46 6.93
CA LYS A 353 -7.11 -9.17 7.48
C LYS A 353 -7.15 -9.04 9.00
N SER A 354 -6.05 -9.40 9.71
CA SER A 354 -5.94 -9.21 11.16
C SER A 354 -6.15 -7.75 11.61
N ILE A 355 -5.92 -6.79 10.73
CA ILE A 355 -6.09 -5.36 11.02
C ILE A 355 -7.55 -4.91 10.98
N TYR A 356 -8.47 -5.73 10.46
CA TYR A 356 -9.88 -5.36 10.35
C TYR A 356 -10.46 -4.94 11.69
N GLN A 357 -11.00 -3.71 11.74
CA GLN A 357 -11.50 -3.04 12.95
C GLN A 357 -10.45 -2.85 14.06
N ASN A 358 -9.15 -3.01 13.74
CA ASN A 358 -8.04 -2.87 14.69
C ASN A 358 -6.89 -2.00 14.15
N MET A 359 -7.13 -1.21 13.08
CA MET A 359 -6.12 -0.31 12.53
C MET A 359 -5.73 0.76 13.55
N GLY A 360 -4.42 1.00 13.72
CA GLY A 360 -3.86 1.87 14.76
C GLY A 360 -3.70 1.17 16.12
N VAL A 361 -4.19 -0.07 16.27
CA VAL A 361 -4.06 -0.87 17.51
C VAL A 361 -3.11 -2.03 17.28
N ILE A 362 -3.52 -3.06 16.50
CA ILE A 362 -2.73 -4.29 16.32
C ILE A 362 -1.39 -4.03 15.65
N ASN A 363 -1.39 -3.22 14.60
CA ASN A 363 -0.19 -2.85 13.87
C ASN A 363 0.80 -2.05 14.72
N THR A 364 0.30 -1.17 15.60
CA THR A 364 1.15 -0.41 16.55
C THR A 364 1.73 -1.34 17.62
N ASN A 365 0.93 -2.27 18.14
CA ASN A 365 1.39 -3.25 19.11
C ASN A 365 2.49 -4.17 18.53
N ASP A 366 2.31 -4.64 17.30
CA ASP A 366 3.30 -5.47 16.61
C ASP A 366 4.62 -4.72 16.39
N GLN A 367 4.56 -3.47 15.91
CA GLN A 367 5.76 -2.63 15.72
C GLN A 367 6.51 -2.40 17.03
N ALA A 368 5.80 -2.09 18.11
CA ALA A 368 6.43 -1.86 19.42
C ALA A 368 7.03 -3.16 20.00
N ALA A 369 6.34 -4.30 19.85
CA ALA A 369 6.84 -5.60 20.30
C ALA A 369 8.09 -6.01 19.51
N ALA A 370 8.07 -5.84 18.18
CA ALA A 370 9.23 -6.10 17.34
C ALA A 370 10.41 -5.19 17.66
N ALA A 371 10.18 -3.89 17.90
CA ALA A 371 11.23 -2.95 18.30
C ALA A 371 11.89 -3.36 19.62
N LYS A 372 11.09 -3.70 20.66
CA LYS A 372 11.59 -4.20 21.94
C LYS A 372 12.45 -5.45 21.76
N LYS A 373 12.00 -6.40 20.92
CA LYS A 373 12.74 -7.63 20.63
C LYS A 373 14.06 -7.35 19.93
N VAL A 374 14.06 -6.51 18.92
CA VAL A 374 15.26 -6.11 18.17
C VAL A 374 16.28 -5.41 19.08
N LEU A 375 15.81 -4.47 19.90
CA LEU A 375 16.67 -3.75 20.87
C LEU A 375 17.33 -4.69 21.89
N SER A 376 16.59 -5.70 22.36
CA SER A 376 17.13 -6.70 23.29
C SER A 376 18.02 -7.76 22.62
N THR A 377 17.93 -7.93 21.29
CA THR A 377 18.69 -8.95 20.55
C THR A 377 20.07 -8.45 20.12
N TYR A 378 20.20 -7.15 19.82
CA TYR A 378 21.39 -6.58 19.25
C TYR A 378 22.04 -5.57 20.20
N ASP A 379 23.09 -5.98 20.90
CA ASP A 379 23.80 -5.16 21.89
C ASP A 379 24.36 -3.83 21.34
N PHE A 380 24.58 -3.74 20.03
CA PHE A 380 25.06 -2.50 19.40
C PHE A 380 23.97 -1.43 19.21
N LEU A 381 22.71 -1.73 19.47
CA LEU A 381 21.61 -0.74 19.43
C LEU A 381 21.55 0.02 20.76
N ASP A 382 21.37 1.33 20.70
CA ASP A 382 21.22 2.17 21.87
C ASP A 382 19.73 2.36 22.21
N GLU A 383 19.27 1.69 23.24
CA GLU A 383 17.87 1.77 23.72
C GLU A 383 17.45 3.15 24.23
N ASN A 384 18.43 4.04 24.49
CA ASN A 384 18.17 5.42 24.91
C ASN A 384 18.10 6.42 23.73
N ARG A 385 18.36 5.96 22.52
CA ARG A 385 18.34 6.77 21.28
C ARG A 385 17.56 6.06 20.18
N VAL A 386 16.29 5.76 20.47
CA VAL A 386 15.39 5.09 19.53
C VAL A 386 14.50 6.12 18.86
N ASN A 387 14.59 6.18 17.54
CA ASN A 387 13.88 7.13 16.69
C ASN A 387 12.90 6.41 15.77
N VAL A 388 11.85 7.11 15.36
CA VAL A 388 10.86 6.58 14.40
C VAL A 388 10.41 7.65 13.43
N TRP A 389 10.22 7.30 12.16
CA TRP A 389 9.63 8.19 11.20
C TRP A 389 8.81 7.45 10.15
N GLY A 390 7.84 8.16 9.61
CA GLY A 390 7.03 7.66 8.50
C GLY A 390 6.16 8.73 7.88
N TRP A 391 5.61 8.41 6.73
CA TRP A 391 4.79 9.28 5.89
C TRP A 391 3.41 8.69 5.69
N SER A 392 2.34 9.52 5.67
CA SER A 392 0.95 9.07 5.46
C SER A 392 0.53 8.07 6.56
N GLY A 393 0.16 6.82 6.23
CA GLY A 393 -0.03 5.75 7.21
C GLY A 393 1.17 5.57 8.14
N GLY A 394 2.41 5.73 7.63
CA GLY A 394 3.62 5.74 8.45
C GLY A 394 3.70 6.95 9.40
N GLY A 395 3.15 8.09 9.02
CA GLY A 395 3.00 9.26 9.89
C GLY A 395 2.02 8.96 11.04
N SER A 396 0.89 8.33 10.74
CA SER A 396 -0.07 7.85 11.73
C SER A 396 0.56 6.82 12.68
N MET A 397 1.33 5.88 12.13
CA MET A 397 2.06 4.88 12.91
C MET A 397 3.09 5.55 13.83
N THR A 398 3.87 6.52 13.34
CA THR A 398 4.85 7.28 14.13
C THR A 398 4.17 7.98 15.31
N GLN A 399 3.04 8.63 15.09
CA GLN A 399 2.25 9.27 16.16
C GLN A 399 1.79 8.24 17.18
N ASN A 400 1.19 7.12 16.74
CA ASN A 400 0.74 6.06 17.64
C ASN A 400 1.89 5.48 18.48
N LEU A 401 3.05 5.21 17.85
CA LEU A 401 4.21 4.67 18.56
C LEU A 401 4.74 5.63 19.63
N LEU A 402 4.90 6.92 19.33
CA LEU A 402 5.34 7.91 20.30
C LEU A 402 4.35 8.11 21.46
N PHE A 403 3.06 8.02 21.19
CA PHE A 403 2.04 8.29 22.20
C PHE A 403 1.67 7.05 23.03
N ARG A 404 1.74 5.86 22.45
CA ARG A 404 1.38 4.62 23.16
C ARG A 404 2.57 3.92 23.80
N TYR A 405 3.80 4.12 23.24
CA TYR A 405 5.03 3.47 23.67
C TYR A 405 6.17 4.47 23.91
N PRO A 406 5.92 5.53 24.72
CA PRO A 406 6.92 6.56 24.99
C PRO A 406 8.13 6.04 25.78
N GLU A 407 8.07 4.82 26.32
CA GLU A 407 9.19 4.14 26.94
C GLU A 407 10.14 3.50 25.92
N VAL A 408 9.70 3.30 24.67
CA VAL A 408 10.51 2.71 23.59
C VAL A 408 11.06 3.79 22.68
N TYR A 409 10.20 4.73 22.25
CA TYR A 409 10.53 5.72 21.23
C TYR A 409 10.73 7.11 21.85
N GLN A 410 11.95 7.68 21.68
CA GLN A 410 12.30 8.97 22.24
C GLN A 410 12.15 10.13 21.27
N THR A 411 12.29 9.90 19.97
CA THR A 411 12.20 10.97 18.95
C THR A 411 11.44 10.47 17.71
N GLY A 412 10.50 11.25 17.21
CA GLY A 412 9.76 10.90 16.01
C GLY A 412 9.48 12.04 15.07
N VAL A 413 9.43 11.71 13.77
CA VAL A 413 9.03 12.64 12.71
C VAL A 413 7.83 12.04 11.97
N ALA A 414 6.68 12.67 12.11
CA ALA A 414 5.43 12.26 11.48
C ALA A 414 5.08 13.18 10.31
N VAL A 415 5.12 12.65 9.08
CA VAL A 415 4.84 13.42 7.87
C VAL A 415 3.45 13.05 7.34
N ALA A 416 2.59 14.06 7.17
CA ALA A 416 1.25 13.95 6.57
C ALA A 416 0.41 12.78 7.12
N GLY A 417 0.45 12.57 8.46
CA GLY A 417 -0.22 11.45 9.12
C GLY A 417 -1.70 11.70 9.39
N VAL A 418 -2.51 10.62 9.35
CA VAL A 418 -3.90 10.64 9.78
C VAL A 418 -3.93 10.60 11.32
N ALA A 419 -4.29 11.71 11.94
CA ALA A 419 -4.39 11.82 13.41
C ALA A 419 -5.74 11.35 13.95
N ASN A 420 -6.80 11.48 13.14
CA ASN A 420 -8.14 11.01 13.46
C ASN A 420 -8.72 10.23 12.28
N GLN A 421 -8.97 8.95 12.45
CA GLN A 421 -9.43 8.05 11.40
C GLN A 421 -10.80 8.46 10.81
N LEU A 422 -11.63 9.22 11.53
CA LEU A 422 -12.88 9.75 11.00
C LEU A 422 -12.70 10.89 9.98
N PHE A 423 -11.47 11.42 9.83
CA PHE A 423 -11.18 12.53 8.90
C PHE A 423 -10.66 12.07 7.56
N TYR A 424 -10.40 10.78 7.39
CA TYR A 424 -9.93 10.20 6.13
C TYR A 424 -11.10 9.69 5.27
N ASP A 425 -10.81 9.33 4.01
CA ASP A 425 -11.85 8.92 3.05
C ASP A 425 -12.58 7.64 3.45
N ASN A 426 -13.84 7.55 3.04
CA ASN A 426 -14.70 6.44 3.42
C ASN A 426 -14.34 5.12 2.72
N ILE A 427 -13.87 5.15 1.46
CA ILE A 427 -13.57 3.91 0.73
C ILE A 427 -12.40 3.14 1.36
N TYR A 428 -11.41 3.86 1.91
CA TYR A 428 -10.28 3.27 2.64
C TYR A 428 -10.71 2.89 4.07
N GLN A 429 -11.21 3.85 4.84
CA GLN A 429 -11.48 3.63 6.25
C GLN A 429 -12.60 2.62 6.49
N GLU A 430 -13.69 2.70 5.74
CA GLU A 430 -14.80 1.79 5.92
C GLU A 430 -14.45 0.35 5.48
N ARG A 431 -13.52 0.16 4.54
CA ARG A 431 -12.98 -1.15 4.18
C ARG A 431 -12.29 -1.84 5.36
N TYR A 432 -11.43 -1.10 6.07
CA TYR A 432 -10.60 -1.68 7.11
C TYR A 432 -11.16 -1.56 8.52
N MET A 433 -12.08 -0.62 8.74
CA MET A 433 -12.63 -0.34 10.06
C MET A 433 -14.14 -0.61 10.18
N GLY A 434 -14.83 -0.92 9.08
CA GLY A 434 -16.29 -0.99 9.06
C GLY A 434 -16.94 0.41 9.07
N LEU A 435 -18.24 0.48 9.38
CA LEU A 435 -18.96 1.75 9.39
C LEU A 435 -18.89 2.41 10.78
N PRO A 436 -18.57 3.71 10.89
CA PRO A 436 -18.58 4.42 12.18
C PRO A 436 -19.92 4.41 12.90
N SER A 437 -21.03 4.22 12.16
CA SER A 437 -22.38 4.07 12.73
C SER A 437 -22.59 2.75 13.47
N GLU A 438 -21.76 1.73 13.21
CA GLU A 438 -21.82 0.42 13.85
C GLU A 438 -20.89 0.36 15.06
N ASP A 439 -19.66 0.89 14.95
CA ASP A 439 -18.67 0.90 16.04
C ASP A 439 -17.70 2.09 15.92
N LYS A 440 -18.13 3.24 16.40
CA LYS A 440 -17.32 4.47 16.41
C LYS A 440 -16.12 4.39 17.35
N GLU A 441 -16.22 3.61 18.42
CA GLU A 441 -15.16 3.53 19.45
C GLU A 441 -13.88 2.93 18.87
N LYS A 442 -13.95 2.02 17.93
CA LYS A 442 -12.76 1.47 17.25
C LYS A 442 -12.01 2.52 16.44
N PHE A 443 -12.73 3.45 15.78
CA PHE A 443 -12.09 4.59 15.11
C PHE A 443 -11.37 5.51 16.10
N ILE A 444 -11.97 5.76 17.26
CA ILE A 444 -11.37 6.57 18.34
C ILE A 444 -10.15 5.86 18.90
N GLU A 445 -10.26 4.57 19.21
CA GLU A 445 -9.17 3.75 19.75
C GLU A 445 -7.98 3.67 18.78
N GLY A 446 -8.22 3.53 17.48
CA GLY A 446 -7.18 3.50 16.46
C GLY A 446 -6.54 4.86 16.15
N SER A 447 -7.17 5.96 16.56
CA SER A 447 -6.71 7.33 16.24
C SER A 447 -5.59 7.79 17.17
N PRO A 448 -4.43 8.22 16.63
CA PRO A 448 -3.30 8.70 17.44
C PRO A 448 -3.68 9.84 18.42
N VAL A 449 -4.53 10.76 17.99
CA VAL A 449 -4.95 11.92 18.78
C VAL A 449 -5.53 11.55 20.15
N THR A 450 -6.14 10.38 20.27
CA THR A 450 -6.68 9.84 21.54
C THR A 450 -5.60 9.71 22.61
N TYR A 451 -4.36 9.51 22.22
CA TYR A 451 -3.22 9.27 23.10
C TYR A 451 -2.22 10.41 23.14
N ALA A 452 -2.51 11.54 22.49
CA ALA A 452 -1.62 12.71 22.42
C ALA A 452 -1.11 13.20 23.79
N LYS A 453 -1.94 13.08 24.84
CA LYS A 453 -1.59 13.41 26.24
C LYS A 453 -0.40 12.62 26.79
N ASN A 454 -0.07 11.48 26.19
CA ASN A 454 1.01 10.61 26.65
C ASN A 454 2.37 10.94 26.04
N LEU A 455 2.47 11.88 25.09
CA LEU A 455 3.74 12.30 24.50
C LEU A 455 4.76 12.66 25.59
N LYS A 456 5.92 12.02 25.54
CA LYS A 456 7.05 12.30 26.46
C LYS A 456 8.33 12.69 25.71
N GLY A 457 8.51 12.16 24.52
CA GLY A 457 9.68 12.37 23.66
C GLY A 457 9.56 13.59 22.74
N ASN A 458 10.49 13.70 21.82
CA ASN A 458 10.54 14.77 20.82
C ASN A 458 9.67 14.40 19.61
N LEU A 459 8.82 15.31 19.17
CA LEU A 459 7.94 15.13 18.02
C LEU A 459 8.08 16.28 17.06
N LEU A 460 8.37 15.98 15.79
CA LEU A 460 8.26 16.91 14.68
C LEU A 460 7.08 16.49 13.79
N LEU A 461 6.11 17.37 13.65
CA LEU A 461 4.97 17.23 12.75
C LEU A 461 5.25 17.99 11.44
N ILE A 462 5.07 17.32 10.30
CA ILE A 462 5.27 17.93 8.97
C ILE A 462 4.03 17.69 8.12
N HIS A 463 3.51 18.75 7.45
CA HIS A 463 2.33 18.61 6.59
C HIS A 463 2.28 19.69 5.50
N GLY A 464 1.76 19.33 4.31
CA GLY A 464 1.42 20.27 3.26
C GLY A 464 0.05 20.91 3.50
N THR A 465 -0.08 22.24 3.38
CA THR A 465 -1.40 22.89 3.59
C THR A 465 -2.36 22.68 2.43
N GLY A 466 -1.86 22.23 1.27
CA GLY A 466 -2.64 21.86 0.08
C GLY A 466 -2.81 20.35 -0.08
N ASP A 467 -2.66 19.59 1.00
CA ASP A 467 -2.85 18.13 0.98
C ASP A 467 -4.33 17.78 0.78
N ASP A 468 -4.66 17.27 -0.41
CA ASP A 468 -5.99 16.89 -0.85
C ASP A 468 -6.34 15.42 -0.57
N ASN A 469 -5.38 14.67 -0.01
CA ASN A 469 -5.53 13.28 0.42
C ASN A 469 -5.72 13.19 1.94
N VAL A 470 -4.66 13.45 2.71
CA VAL A 470 -4.73 13.58 4.18
C VAL A 470 -4.81 15.06 4.53
N HIS A 471 -6.01 15.58 4.66
CA HIS A 471 -6.22 17.01 4.86
C HIS A 471 -5.41 17.55 6.04
N TYR A 472 -4.87 18.76 5.88
CA TYR A 472 -4.15 19.51 6.90
C TYR A 472 -4.94 19.63 8.23
N GLN A 473 -6.26 19.48 8.18
CA GLN A 473 -7.14 19.35 9.34
C GLN A 473 -6.64 18.30 10.37
N ASN A 474 -6.04 17.19 9.90
CA ASN A 474 -5.50 16.17 10.81
C ASN A 474 -4.37 16.73 11.66
N MET A 475 -3.47 17.54 11.08
CA MET A 475 -2.40 18.21 11.81
C MET A 475 -2.95 19.23 12.80
N GLU A 476 -3.85 20.12 12.35
CA GLU A 476 -4.43 21.15 13.22
C GLU A 476 -5.17 20.54 14.43
N PHE A 477 -5.92 19.46 14.17
CA PHE A 477 -6.66 18.75 15.23
C PHE A 477 -5.72 18.13 16.26
N LEU A 478 -4.63 17.49 15.81
CA LEU A 478 -3.62 16.92 16.70
C LEU A 478 -2.86 18.00 17.47
N VAL A 479 -2.43 19.06 16.81
CA VAL A 479 -1.76 20.22 17.43
C VAL A 479 -2.61 20.81 18.54
N ASN A 480 -3.90 21.03 18.28
CA ASN A 480 -4.83 21.54 19.27
C ASN A 480 -4.93 20.63 20.50
N GLU A 481 -4.94 19.29 20.30
CA GLU A 481 -4.99 18.34 21.43
C GLU A 481 -3.66 18.30 22.21
N LEU A 482 -2.52 18.39 21.54
CA LEU A 482 -1.21 18.51 22.19
C LEU A 482 -1.11 19.77 23.06
N ILE A 483 -1.58 20.92 22.54
CA ILE A 483 -1.64 22.20 23.28
C ILE A 483 -2.55 22.06 24.51
N ARG A 484 -3.75 21.47 24.38
CA ARG A 484 -4.67 21.24 25.49
C ARG A 484 -4.04 20.44 26.63
N ASN A 485 -3.14 19.51 26.29
CA ASN A 485 -2.43 18.68 27.25
C ASN A 485 -1.05 19.25 27.64
N ASN A 486 -0.75 20.52 27.28
CA ASN A 486 0.52 21.19 27.53
C ASN A 486 1.75 20.39 27.09
N LYS A 487 1.66 19.73 25.91
CA LYS A 487 2.77 18.99 25.32
C LYS A 487 3.56 19.90 24.39
N GLN A 488 4.90 19.82 24.47
CA GLN A 488 5.80 20.54 23.59
C GLN A 488 6.13 19.66 22.37
N PHE A 489 6.19 20.27 21.20
CA PHE A 489 6.47 19.62 19.93
C PHE A 489 6.97 20.67 18.92
N ASP A 490 7.59 20.21 17.86
CA ASP A 490 7.97 21.02 16.70
C ASP A 490 7.02 20.75 15.53
N MET A 491 6.84 21.76 14.66
CA MET A 491 6.01 21.61 13.49
C MET A 491 6.56 22.38 12.29
N MET A 492 6.31 21.83 11.08
CA MET A 492 6.60 22.50 9.81
C MET A 492 5.46 22.35 8.84
N SER A 493 4.85 23.46 8.47
CA SER A 493 3.83 23.53 7.42
C SER A 493 4.47 23.90 6.10
N TYR A 494 4.15 23.17 5.04
CA TYR A 494 4.57 23.46 3.67
C TYR A 494 3.40 24.11 2.91
N PRO A 495 3.41 25.46 2.70
CA PRO A 495 2.29 26.17 2.09
C PRO A 495 1.98 25.63 0.70
N ASN A 496 0.71 25.34 0.42
CA ASN A 496 0.16 24.85 -0.86
C ASN A 496 0.80 23.56 -1.42
N ARG A 497 1.63 22.83 -0.65
CA ARG A 497 2.15 21.53 -1.06
C ARG A 497 1.12 20.44 -0.78
N ALA A 498 0.99 19.54 -1.76
CA ALA A 498 0.12 18.37 -1.67
C ALA A 498 0.72 17.27 -0.78
N HIS A 499 0.12 16.08 -0.82
CA HIS A 499 0.45 14.97 0.08
C HIS A 499 1.93 14.54 0.07
N HIS A 500 2.59 14.61 -1.08
CA HIS A 500 3.99 14.17 -1.22
C HIS A 500 5.04 15.25 -0.96
N ILE A 501 4.64 16.49 -0.75
CA ILE A 501 5.49 17.65 -0.39
C ILE A 501 6.76 17.73 -1.27
N TYR A 502 6.62 17.65 -2.60
CA TYR A 502 7.75 17.75 -3.54
C TYR A 502 7.63 18.94 -4.50
N GLU A 503 6.46 19.59 -4.57
CA GLU A 503 6.18 20.67 -5.52
C GLU A 503 7.04 21.90 -5.22
N GLY A 504 7.49 22.55 -6.28
CA GLY A 504 8.25 23.76 -6.21
C GLY A 504 9.76 23.55 -5.99
N LYS A 505 10.53 24.62 -6.16
CA LYS A 505 11.99 24.58 -6.09
C LYS A 505 12.46 24.30 -4.66
N ASN A 506 13.40 23.39 -4.52
CA ASN A 506 14.08 23.04 -3.26
C ASN A 506 13.19 22.41 -2.17
N THR A 507 11.91 22.16 -2.40
CA THR A 507 11.00 21.63 -1.38
C THR A 507 11.50 20.31 -0.80
N SER A 508 11.81 19.32 -1.64
CA SER A 508 12.32 18.02 -1.18
C SER A 508 13.66 18.14 -0.43
N ILE A 509 14.58 19.00 -0.91
CA ILE A 509 15.87 19.20 -0.21
C ILE A 509 15.64 19.82 1.16
N HIS A 510 14.80 20.84 1.26
CA HIS A 510 14.47 21.49 2.53
C HIS A 510 13.82 20.48 3.50
N LEU A 511 12.86 19.68 3.02
CA LEU A 511 12.16 18.68 3.82
C LEU A 511 13.11 17.65 4.42
N TYR A 512 13.91 16.97 3.57
CA TYR A 512 14.83 15.95 4.05
C TYR A 512 15.99 16.51 4.87
N THR A 513 16.40 17.74 4.62
CA THR A 513 17.38 18.45 5.48
C THR A 513 16.80 18.72 6.87
N LEU A 514 15.55 19.17 6.94
CA LEU A 514 14.84 19.39 8.20
C LEU A 514 14.73 18.10 9.02
N ILE A 515 14.23 17.01 8.40
CA ILE A 515 14.09 15.70 9.05
C ILE A 515 15.46 15.20 9.57
N THR A 516 16.47 15.27 8.72
CA THR A 516 17.83 14.84 9.08
C THR A 516 18.38 15.63 10.25
N ASN A 517 18.31 16.96 10.19
CA ASN A 517 18.81 17.83 11.25
C ASN A 517 18.10 17.58 12.58
N TYR A 518 16.80 17.33 12.54
CA TYR A 518 16.02 17.00 13.73
C TYR A 518 16.54 15.73 14.43
N PHE A 519 16.75 14.67 13.67
CA PHE A 519 17.31 13.44 14.23
C PHE A 519 18.78 13.62 14.72
N LEU A 520 19.63 14.29 13.95
CA LEU A 520 21.02 14.53 14.37
C LEU A 520 21.11 15.30 15.69
N GLU A 521 20.28 16.34 15.85
CA GLU A 521 20.24 17.18 17.04
C GLU A 521 19.81 16.39 18.27
N HIS A 522 18.70 15.66 18.18
CA HIS A 522 18.17 14.90 19.31
C HIS A 522 18.95 13.61 19.64
N ASN A 523 19.95 13.25 18.82
CA ASN A 523 20.81 12.09 19.07
C ASN A 523 22.27 12.48 19.38
N GLY A 524 22.57 13.78 19.48
CA GLY A 524 23.92 14.27 19.80
C GLY A 524 24.96 13.95 18.69
N LEU A 525 24.52 13.98 17.43
CA LEU A 525 25.35 13.73 16.25
C LEU A 525 25.64 15.00 15.43
N LYS A 526 25.19 16.16 15.90
CA LYS A 526 25.55 17.48 15.35
C LYS A 526 26.84 17.99 15.99
#